data_c24aeb6aa8f3bb40e5a71b911998deb5
#
_entry.id   c24aeb6aa8f3bb40e5a71b911998deb5
#
_cell.length_a   1.000
_cell.length_b   1.000
_cell.length_c   1.000
_cell.angle_alpha   90.00
_cell.angle_beta   90.00
_cell.angle_gamma   90.00
#
_symmetry.space_group_name_H-M   'P 1'
#
loop_
_entity.id
_entity.type
_entity.pdbx_description
1 polymer ?
#
loop_
_entity_poly.entity_id
_entity_poly.type
_entity_poly.pdbx_seq_one_letter_code
_entity_poly.pdbx_strand_id
1 'polypeptide(L)' 'MEKLKVGTLLEDMGKLGIVTKVITSGTLKTDNELIKWRNNYEIFYSDGTIAILGAATIHRLVQKGDIIIL' A
#
# COMPACT_ATOMS: atom_id res chain seq x y z
N MET A 1 -2.02 11.35 -0.04
CA MET A 1 -2.65 10.24 -0.82
C MET A 1 -3.78 9.65 -0.01
N GLU A 2 -4.89 9.44 -0.65
CA GLU A 2 -6.01 8.80 0.03
C GLU A 2 -5.69 7.35 0.37
N LYS A 3 -6.35 6.86 1.41
CA LYS A 3 -6.26 5.47 1.80
C LYS A 3 -6.83 4.57 0.71
N LEU A 4 -6.07 3.59 0.28
CA LEU A 4 -6.55 2.60 -0.67
C LEU A 4 -7.54 1.64 0.00
N LYS A 5 -8.45 1.12 -0.79
CA LYS A 5 -9.46 0.16 -0.33
C LYS A 5 -9.21 -1.20 -0.99
N VAL A 6 -9.66 -2.24 -0.32
CA VAL A 6 -9.73 -3.58 -0.93
C VAL A 6 -10.54 -3.47 -2.23
N GLY A 7 -10.02 -4.07 -3.29
CA GLY A 7 -10.60 -3.98 -4.63
C GLY A 7 -10.05 -2.87 -5.50
N THR A 8 -9.20 -1.99 -4.95
CA THR A 8 -8.54 -0.96 -5.76
C THR A 8 -7.63 -1.62 -6.78
N LEU A 9 -7.79 -1.22 -8.04
CA LEU A 9 -6.93 -1.67 -9.13
C LEU A 9 -5.78 -0.70 -9.32
N LEU A 10 -4.62 -1.23 -9.62
CA LEU A 10 -3.45 -0.42 -9.93
C LEU A 10 -2.59 -1.10 -10.98
N GLU A 11 -1.72 -0.31 -11.58
CA GLU A 11 -0.69 -0.81 -12.48
C GLU A 11 0.67 -0.46 -11.89
N ASP A 12 1.50 -1.48 -11.70
CA ASP A 12 2.81 -1.35 -11.09
C ASP A 12 3.86 -1.78 -12.11
N MET A 13 4.53 -0.81 -12.70
CA MET A 13 5.54 -1.03 -13.75
C MET A 13 5.03 -1.96 -14.85
N GLY A 14 3.81 -1.72 -15.28
CA GLY A 14 3.16 -2.50 -16.34
C GLY A 14 2.42 -3.73 -15.88
N LYS A 15 2.50 -4.12 -14.60
CA LYS A 15 1.75 -5.25 -14.08
C LYS A 15 0.45 -4.78 -13.44
N LEU A 16 -0.64 -5.43 -13.80
CA LEU A 16 -1.93 -5.16 -13.17
C LEU A 16 -1.97 -5.81 -11.79
N GLY A 17 -2.39 -5.05 -10.79
CA GLY A 17 -2.54 -5.53 -9.43
C GLY A 17 -3.87 -5.09 -8.82
N ILE A 18 -4.30 -5.83 -7.82
CA ILE A 18 -5.49 -5.52 -7.03
C ILE A 18 -5.16 -5.57 -5.56
N VAL A 19 -5.62 -4.57 -4.82
CA VAL A 19 -5.49 -4.57 -3.36
C VAL A 19 -6.45 -5.59 -2.79
N THR A 20 -5.91 -6.61 -2.13
CA THR A 20 -6.69 -7.71 -1.56
C THR A 20 -6.87 -7.59 -0.06
N LYS A 21 -6.01 -6.86 0.62
CA LYS A 21 -6.07 -6.71 2.06
C LYS A 21 -5.46 -5.38 2.47
N VAL A 22 -6.04 -4.75 3.47
CA VAL A 22 -5.46 -3.59 4.14
C VAL A 22 -5.06 -4.03 5.54
N ILE A 23 -3.78 -3.96 5.84
CA ILE A 23 -3.22 -4.35 7.13
C ILE A 23 -2.84 -3.07 7.86
N THR A 24 -3.52 -2.80 8.95
CA THR A 24 -3.19 -1.65 9.78
C THR A 24 -2.30 -2.12 10.91
N SER A 25 -1.09 -1.59 10.95
CA SER A 25 -0.17 -1.84 12.04
C SER A 25 0.15 -0.55 12.74
N GLY A 26 0.25 -0.62 14.05
CA GLY A 26 0.61 0.53 14.86
C GLY A 26 1.61 0.13 15.92
N THR A 27 2.48 1.05 16.25
CA THR A 27 3.38 0.90 17.38
C THR A 27 2.93 1.86 18.46
N LEU A 28 2.47 1.31 19.57
CA LEU A 28 2.19 2.10 20.75
C LEU A 28 3.50 2.20 21.51
N LYS A 29 4.05 3.40 21.56
CA LYS A 29 5.20 3.69 22.43
C LYS A 29 4.71 4.44 23.65
N THR A 30 5.25 4.07 24.79
CA THR A 30 5.04 4.79 26.04
C THR A 30 5.98 6.00 26.09
N ASP A 31 5.76 6.91 27.06
CA ASP A 31 6.61 8.08 27.31
C ASP A 31 6.49 9.20 26.30
N ASN A 32 5.27 9.63 26.02
CA ASN A 32 4.96 10.78 25.18
C ASN A 32 5.38 10.64 23.71
N GLU A 33 5.69 9.44 23.27
CA GLU A 33 5.95 9.24 21.88
C GLU A 33 4.67 9.06 21.08
N LEU A 34 4.71 9.55 19.85
CA LEU A 34 3.55 9.48 18.95
C LEU A 34 3.23 8.06 18.58
N ILE A 35 1.95 7.71 18.67
CA ILE A 35 1.43 6.49 18.09
C ILE A 35 1.42 6.68 16.58
N LYS A 36 2.22 5.90 15.88
CA LYS A 36 2.23 5.93 14.42
C LYS A 36 1.47 4.72 13.91
N TRP A 37 0.36 4.97 13.27
CA TRP A 37 -0.40 3.95 12.57
C TRP A 37 0.05 3.92 11.12
N ARG A 38 0.36 2.73 10.65
CA ARG A 38 0.78 2.52 9.25
C ARG A 38 -0.18 1.55 8.59
N ASN A 39 -0.61 1.91 7.41
CA ASN A 39 -1.34 1.00 6.56
C ASN A 39 -0.36 0.30 5.63
N ASN A 40 -0.46 -1.01 5.58
CA ASN A 40 0.22 -1.83 4.60
C ASN A 40 -0.84 -2.48 3.72
N TYR A 41 -0.53 -2.62 2.46
CA TYR A 41 -1.46 -3.14 1.48
C TYR A 41 -0.92 -4.41 0.88
N GLU A 42 -1.73 -5.46 0.90
CA GLU A 42 -1.44 -6.68 0.17
C GLU A 42 -1.97 -6.51 -1.24
N ILE A 43 -1.12 -6.72 -2.22
CA ILE A 43 -1.45 -6.54 -3.63
C ILE A 43 -1.19 -7.87 -4.34
N PHE A 44 -2.22 -8.37 -5.00
CA PHE A 44 -2.13 -9.55 -5.84
C PHE A 44 -1.97 -9.10 -7.30
N TYR A 45 -0.89 -9.54 -7.93
CA TYR A 45 -0.59 -9.16 -9.31
C TYR A 45 -1.06 -10.20 -10.31
N SER A 46 -1.25 -9.75 -11.55
CA SER A 46 -1.74 -10.60 -12.63
C SER A 46 -0.80 -11.76 -12.99
N ASP A 47 0.48 -11.66 -12.61
CA ASP A 47 1.44 -12.75 -12.81
C ASP A 47 1.40 -13.80 -11.69
N GLY A 48 0.48 -13.68 -10.74
CA GLY A 48 0.33 -14.60 -9.61
C GLY A 48 1.17 -14.26 -8.40
N THR A 49 1.96 -13.19 -8.43
CA THR A 49 2.77 -12.77 -7.29
C THR A 49 1.97 -11.92 -6.31
N ILE A 50 2.40 -11.91 -5.05
CA ILE A 50 1.81 -11.11 -3.99
C ILE A 50 2.90 -10.23 -3.39
N ALA A 51 2.58 -8.96 -3.16
CA ALA A 51 3.47 -8.04 -2.48
C ALA A 51 2.74 -7.34 -1.34
N ILE A 52 3.46 -7.00 -0.30
CA ILE A 52 2.96 -6.18 0.80
C ILE A 52 3.75 -4.88 0.79
N LEU A 53 3.06 -3.78 0.55
CA LEU A 53 3.67 -2.47 0.43
C LEU A 53 3.06 -1.51 1.45
N GLY A 54 3.90 -0.73 2.10
CA GLY A 54 3.44 0.32 3.00
C GLY A 54 2.88 1.52 2.24
N ALA A 55 2.00 2.27 2.88
CA ALA A 55 1.37 3.44 2.27
C ALA A 55 2.39 4.47 1.78
N ALA A 56 3.45 4.72 2.57
CA ALA A 56 4.50 5.67 2.18
C ALA A 56 5.24 5.21 0.91
N THR A 57 5.50 3.92 0.80
CA THR A 57 6.16 3.35 -0.38
C THR A 57 5.27 3.51 -1.61
N ILE A 58 3.98 3.18 -1.48
CA ILE A 58 3.03 3.33 -2.59
C ILE A 58 2.93 4.79 -3.01
N HIS A 59 2.82 5.71 -2.05
CA HIS A 59 2.73 7.14 -2.33
C HIS A 59 3.94 7.62 -3.13
N ARG A 60 5.14 7.22 -2.73
CA ARG A 60 6.37 7.58 -3.43
C ARG A 60 6.38 7.03 -4.86
N LEU A 61 5.97 5.78 -5.04
CA LEU A 61 5.96 5.15 -6.36
C LEU A 61 4.90 5.75 -7.27
N VAL A 62 3.76 6.16 -6.71
CA VAL A 62 2.74 6.89 -7.47
C VAL A 62 3.27 8.24 -7.93
N GLN A 63 3.97 8.97 -7.07
CA GLN A 63 4.55 10.26 -7.44
C GLN A 63 5.62 10.12 -8.52
N LYS A 64 6.37 9.03 -8.51
CA LYS A 64 7.36 8.75 -9.56
C LYS A 64 6.74 8.27 -10.87
N GLY A 65 5.49 7.88 -10.85
CA GLY A 65 4.82 7.30 -12.01
C GLY A 65 5.03 5.80 -12.18
N ASP A 66 5.68 5.13 -11.24
CA ASP A 66 5.89 3.68 -11.30
C ASP A 66 4.61 2.90 -10.95
N ILE A 67 3.76 3.46 -10.10
CA ILE A 67 2.44 2.93 -9.81
C ILE A 67 1.38 3.91 -10.28
N ILE A 68 0.38 3.40 -10.97
CA ILE A 68 -0.77 4.18 -11.43
C ILE A 68 -2.03 3.58 -10.80
N ILE A 69 -2.76 4.37 -10.04
CA ILE A 69 -4.04 3.94 -9.48
C ILE A 69 -5.10 4.09 -10.57
N LEU A 70 -5.77 3.01 -10.86
CA LEU A 70 -6.76 2.96 -11.93
C LEU A 70 -8.16 3.36 -11.47
#